data_445328fab3830c0dec442d7e457b5e5e
#
_entry.id   445328fab3830c0dec442d7e457b5e5e
#
_cell.length_a   1.000
_cell.length_b   1.000
_cell.length_c   1.000
_cell.angle_alpha   90.00
_cell.angle_beta   90.00
_cell.angle_gamma   90.00
#
_symmetry.space_group_name_H-M   'P 1'
#
loop_
_entity.id
_entity.type
_entity.pdbx_description
1 polymer ?
#
loop_
_entity_poly.entity_id
_entity_poly.type
_entity_poly.pdbx_seq_one_letter_code
_entity_poly.pdbx_strand_id
1 'polypeptide(L)'
;MQTYTVRFHVDAPPRKVWRVLHPPVPPNSPRPRVLKWPTGSMEILNEGDDAGAGLVRTCVFEVPKYLLSGGKGRSWETVTEAKINKISRYVAVGKPLWSRAEGYHELDEQPDGTTVLTFHETYYAYNPVLRFLLERPVHAAISRDNLETYAHALGFAGKVTRLT
;
A
#
# COMPACT_ATOMS: atom_id res chain seq x y z
N MET A 1 -9.78 16.40 -1.38
CA MET A 1 -9.72 14.95 -1.15
C MET A 1 -9.65 14.26 -2.49
N GLN A 2 -8.68 13.41 -2.68
CA GLN A 2 -8.49 12.61 -3.89
C GLN A 2 -8.80 11.16 -3.57
N THR A 3 -9.26 10.43 -4.57
CA THR A 3 -9.60 9.01 -4.45
C THR A 3 -8.98 8.24 -5.59
N TYR A 4 -8.45 7.07 -5.29
CA TYR A 4 -7.85 6.16 -6.24
C TYR A 4 -8.40 4.76 -6.02
N THR A 5 -8.75 4.09 -7.10
CA THR A 5 -9.17 2.69 -7.07
C THR A 5 -8.53 1.98 -8.25
N VAL A 6 -7.93 0.84 -8.00
CA VAL A 6 -7.42 -0.05 -9.04
C VAL A 6 -7.83 -1.49 -8.73
N ARG A 7 -8.10 -2.25 -9.78
CA ARG A 7 -8.41 -3.68 -9.69
C ARG A 7 -7.42 -4.48 -10.50
N PHE A 8 -6.93 -5.56 -9.89
CA PHE A 8 -6.05 -6.52 -10.54
C PHE A 8 -6.71 -7.90 -10.54
N HIS A 9 -6.71 -8.54 -11.68
CA HIS A 9 -6.92 -9.98 -11.77
C HIS A 9 -5.56 -10.66 -11.60
N VAL A 10 -5.48 -11.59 -10.65
CA VAL A 10 -4.27 -12.37 -10.34
C VAL A 10 -4.57 -13.85 -10.53
N ASP A 11 -3.80 -14.51 -11.37
CA ASP A 11 -3.90 -15.95 -11.63
C ASP A 11 -3.28 -16.74 -10.47
N ALA A 12 -3.93 -16.62 -9.32
CA ALA A 12 -3.56 -17.28 -8.07
C ALA A 12 -4.70 -17.21 -7.04
N PRO A 13 -4.81 -18.19 -6.13
CA PRO A 13 -5.82 -18.17 -5.08
C PRO A 13 -5.55 -17.07 -4.03
N PRO A 14 -6.58 -16.58 -3.31
CA PRO A 14 -6.47 -15.48 -2.35
C PRO A 14 -5.35 -15.66 -1.31
N ARG A 15 -5.12 -16.88 -0.85
CA ARG A 15 -4.05 -17.17 0.12
C ARG A 15 -2.64 -16.85 -0.40
N LYS A 16 -2.41 -17.02 -1.71
CA LYS A 16 -1.11 -16.66 -2.34
C LYS A 16 -0.97 -15.16 -2.44
N VAL A 17 -2.03 -14.48 -2.90
CA VAL A 17 -2.09 -13.02 -3.00
C VAL A 17 -1.91 -12.40 -1.61
N TRP A 18 -2.60 -12.91 -0.60
CA TRP A 18 -2.47 -12.45 0.79
C TRP A 18 -1.04 -12.53 1.30
N ARG A 19 -0.35 -13.66 1.07
CA ARG A 19 1.05 -13.85 1.49
C ARG A 19 2.03 -12.88 0.84
N VAL A 20 1.74 -12.42 -0.36
CA VAL A 20 2.54 -11.40 -1.04
C VAL A 20 2.34 -10.03 -0.41
N LEU A 21 1.10 -9.67 -0.09
CA LEU A 21 0.75 -8.40 0.55
C LEU A 21 1.12 -8.38 2.05
N HIS A 22 1.05 -9.54 2.69
CA HIS A 22 1.34 -9.76 4.11
C HIS A 22 2.37 -10.90 4.26
N PRO A 23 3.64 -10.66 3.88
CA PRO A 23 4.66 -11.70 3.93
C PRO A 23 4.87 -12.19 5.36
N PRO A 24 4.89 -13.51 5.58
CA PRO A 24 5.08 -14.09 6.90
C PRO A 24 6.41 -13.64 7.49
N VAL A 25 6.44 -13.50 8.81
CA VAL A 25 7.66 -13.16 9.54
C VAL A 25 8.52 -14.41 9.66
N PRO A 26 9.71 -14.48 9.04
CA PRO A 26 10.61 -15.58 9.26
C PRO A 26 11.02 -15.69 10.75
N PRO A 27 11.13 -16.89 11.31
CA PRO A 27 11.71 -17.06 12.64
C PRO A 27 13.08 -16.37 12.71
N ASN A 28 13.36 -15.67 13.81
CA ASN A 28 14.63 -14.97 14.05
C ASN A 28 14.91 -13.78 13.08
N SER A 29 13.90 -13.25 12.42
CA SER A 29 14.07 -12.02 11.63
C SER A 29 14.62 -10.88 12.49
N PRO A 30 15.60 -10.10 11.99
CA PRO A 30 16.07 -8.92 12.68
C PRO A 30 14.91 -7.93 12.85
N ARG A 31 14.86 -7.23 13.98
CA ARG A 31 13.88 -6.19 14.24
C ARG A 31 14.60 -4.83 14.32
N PRO A 32 14.06 -3.80 13.66
CA PRO A 32 12.88 -3.78 12.80
C PRO A 32 13.12 -4.52 11.47
N ARG A 33 12.07 -5.10 10.91
CA ARG A 33 12.12 -5.76 9.61
C ARG A 33 12.03 -4.72 8.49
N VAL A 34 12.99 -4.73 7.57
CA VAL A 34 13.05 -3.79 6.45
C VAL A 34 12.82 -4.54 5.13
N LEU A 35 11.82 -4.10 4.38
CA LEU A 35 11.54 -4.53 3.01
C LEU A 35 11.93 -3.42 2.04
N LYS A 36 12.56 -3.77 0.92
CA LYS A 36 13.00 -2.80 -0.09
C LYS A 36 12.50 -3.21 -1.47
N TRP A 37 12.16 -2.20 -2.27
CA TRP A 37 11.84 -2.32 -3.69
C TRP A 37 12.48 -1.14 -4.46
N PRO A 38 12.50 -1.15 -5.80
CA PRO A 38 13.24 -0.16 -6.59
C PRO A 38 12.94 1.31 -6.24
N THR A 39 11.66 1.63 -5.97
CA THR A 39 11.19 3.02 -5.73
C THR A 39 11.01 3.35 -4.25
N GLY A 40 11.28 2.41 -3.33
CA GLY A 40 11.04 2.68 -1.91
C GLY A 40 11.49 1.61 -0.95
N SER A 41 11.08 1.79 0.30
CA SER A 41 11.31 0.84 1.39
C SER A 41 10.23 0.94 2.46
N MET A 42 10.05 -0.14 3.20
CA MET A 42 9.15 -0.24 4.33
C MET A 42 9.92 -0.79 5.53
N GLU A 43 9.76 -0.16 6.66
CA GLU A 43 10.28 -0.63 7.95
C GLU A 43 9.09 -0.98 8.85
N ILE A 44 9.00 -2.24 9.25
CA ILE A 44 7.92 -2.75 10.10
C ILE A 44 8.34 -2.58 11.56
N LEU A 45 7.61 -1.75 12.28
CA LEU A 45 7.86 -1.41 13.67
C LEU A 45 7.09 -2.34 14.64
N ASN A 46 5.90 -2.77 14.23
CA ASN A 46 5.07 -3.75 14.93
C ASN A 46 4.39 -4.66 13.92
N GLU A 47 4.42 -5.96 14.10
CA GLU A 47 3.89 -6.94 13.15
C GLU A 47 2.36 -7.09 13.21
N GLY A 48 1.72 -6.63 14.29
CA GLY A 48 0.28 -6.84 14.50
C GLY A 48 -0.04 -8.25 15.01
N ASP A 49 -1.31 -8.62 14.89
CA ASP A 49 -1.79 -9.97 15.17
C ASP A 49 -1.53 -10.94 14.01
N ASP A 50 -1.99 -12.19 14.12
CA ASP A 50 -1.80 -13.24 13.10
C ASP A 50 -2.42 -12.89 11.74
N ALA A 51 -3.42 -12.02 11.70
CA ALA A 51 -4.02 -11.51 10.47
C ALA A 51 -3.33 -10.23 9.97
N GLY A 52 -2.48 -9.61 10.78
CA GLY A 52 -1.78 -8.37 10.51
C GLY A 52 -2.51 -7.11 11.02
N ALA A 53 -3.65 -7.23 11.74
CA ALA A 53 -4.27 -6.07 12.37
C ALA A 53 -3.38 -5.54 13.51
N GLY A 54 -3.25 -4.22 13.61
CA GLY A 54 -2.30 -3.58 14.53
C GLY A 54 -0.86 -3.51 14.00
N LEU A 55 -0.58 -3.98 12.78
CA LEU A 55 0.72 -3.76 12.14
C LEU A 55 0.99 -2.26 12.02
N VAL A 56 2.20 -1.85 12.42
CA VAL A 56 2.67 -0.47 12.29
C VAL A 56 3.95 -0.46 11.46
N ARG A 57 3.99 0.38 10.46
CA ARG A 57 5.13 0.49 9.54
C ARG A 57 5.41 1.93 9.13
N THR A 58 6.65 2.21 8.75
CA THR A 58 7.01 3.41 7.99
C THR A 58 7.33 3.03 6.56
N CYS A 59 6.84 3.83 5.62
CA CYS A 59 7.14 3.66 4.19
C CYS A 59 7.90 4.90 3.70
N VAL A 60 8.93 4.68 2.89
CA VAL A 60 9.65 5.73 2.15
C VAL A 60 9.44 5.47 0.67
N PHE A 61 9.02 6.47 -0.06
CA PHE A 61 8.67 6.39 -1.49
C PHE A 61 9.10 7.65 -2.24
N GLU A 62 9.20 7.57 -3.54
CA GLU A 62 9.55 8.70 -4.39
C GLU A 62 8.38 9.68 -4.52
N VAL A 63 8.72 10.97 -4.49
CA VAL A 63 7.78 12.06 -4.74
C VAL A 63 8.41 13.12 -5.63
N PRO A 64 7.61 13.97 -6.29
CA PRO A 64 8.15 15.05 -7.12
C PRO A 64 9.13 15.94 -6.36
N LYS A 65 10.28 16.24 -6.98
CA LYS A 65 11.36 17.01 -6.37
C LYS A 65 10.96 18.44 -5.98
N TYR A 66 9.96 19.02 -6.64
CA TYR A 66 9.46 20.37 -6.31
C TYR A 66 8.81 20.46 -4.91
N LEU A 67 8.56 19.34 -4.24
CA LEU A 67 8.02 19.29 -2.88
C LEU A 67 9.10 19.55 -1.79
N LEU A 68 10.31 19.91 -2.17
CA LEU A 68 11.41 20.28 -1.27
C LEU A 68 11.76 19.22 -0.20
N SER A 69 11.42 17.97 -0.48
CA SER A 69 11.66 16.81 0.40
C SER A 69 12.83 15.94 -0.07
N GLY A 70 13.67 16.47 -0.98
CA GLY A 70 14.75 15.70 -1.60
C GLY A 70 14.26 14.60 -2.55
N GLY A 71 13.03 14.72 -3.04
CA GLY A 71 12.40 13.73 -3.92
C GLY A 71 11.88 12.49 -3.20
N LYS A 72 11.82 12.50 -1.86
CA LYS A 72 11.31 11.37 -1.06
C LYS A 72 10.18 11.79 -0.12
N GLY A 73 9.12 10.99 -0.09
CA GLY A 73 8.06 11.04 0.90
C GLY A 73 8.26 9.98 1.98
N ARG A 74 7.63 10.17 3.13
CA ARG A 74 7.56 9.18 4.20
C ARG A 74 6.14 9.16 4.76
N SER A 75 5.59 7.97 4.97
CA SER A 75 4.35 7.76 5.72
C SER A 75 4.57 6.85 6.92
N TRP A 76 3.72 7.01 7.92
CA TRP A 76 3.50 6.05 9.01
C TRP A 76 2.13 5.45 8.79
N GLU A 77 2.07 4.14 8.78
CA GLU A 77 0.86 3.41 8.45
C GLU A 77 0.53 2.42 9.54
N THR A 78 -0.77 2.29 9.81
CA THR A 78 -1.31 1.31 10.75
C THR A 78 -2.42 0.53 10.08
N VAL A 79 -2.33 -0.79 10.12
CA VAL A 79 -3.42 -1.67 9.71
C VAL A 79 -4.46 -1.70 10.81
N THR A 80 -5.64 -1.19 10.51
CA THR A 80 -6.73 -1.03 11.49
C THR A 80 -7.67 -2.22 11.54
N GLU A 81 -7.76 -2.96 10.45
CA GLU A 81 -8.56 -4.19 10.32
C GLU A 81 -7.85 -5.14 9.35
N ALA A 82 -7.81 -6.43 9.69
CA ALA A 82 -7.38 -7.47 8.78
C ALA A 82 -8.23 -8.73 8.98
N LYS A 83 -8.63 -9.33 7.85
CA LYS A 83 -9.25 -10.66 7.78
C LYS A 83 -8.50 -11.45 6.74
N ILE A 84 -7.82 -12.50 7.16
CA ILE A 84 -6.94 -13.34 6.33
C ILE A 84 -7.65 -13.72 5.02
N ASN A 85 -6.94 -13.53 3.90
CA ASN A 85 -7.39 -13.83 2.54
C ASN A 85 -8.62 -13.04 2.06
N LYS A 86 -9.05 -12.00 2.78
CA LYS A 86 -10.25 -11.23 2.43
C LYS A 86 -10.00 -9.74 2.34
N ILE A 87 -9.64 -9.10 3.44
CA ILE A 87 -9.53 -7.65 3.49
C ILE A 87 -8.48 -7.19 4.49
N SER A 88 -7.78 -6.13 4.14
CA SER A 88 -6.90 -5.37 5.02
C SER A 88 -7.18 -3.88 4.86
N ARG A 89 -7.47 -3.18 5.95
CA ARG A 89 -7.70 -1.73 5.98
C ARG A 89 -6.56 -1.05 6.70
N TYR A 90 -6.17 0.12 6.23
CA TYR A 90 -5.09 0.88 6.86
C TYR A 90 -5.40 2.37 6.89
N VAL A 91 -4.72 3.05 7.80
CA VAL A 91 -4.63 4.50 7.88
C VAL A 91 -3.16 4.88 7.82
N ALA A 92 -2.85 5.86 7.01
CA ALA A 92 -1.51 6.42 6.88
C ALA A 92 -1.52 7.92 7.17
N VAL A 93 -0.44 8.42 7.79
CA VAL A 93 -0.15 9.84 7.93
C VAL A 93 1.25 10.11 7.41
N GLY A 94 1.46 11.23 6.71
CA GLY A 94 2.74 11.41 6.08
C GLY A 94 3.10 12.78 5.60
N LYS A 95 4.28 12.82 5.07
CA LYS A 95 4.87 13.94 4.33
C LYS A 95 4.78 13.61 2.83
N PRO A 96 4.97 14.57 1.94
CA PRO A 96 5.40 15.94 2.19
C PRO A 96 4.28 16.92 2.52
N LEU A 97 3.03 16.60 2.28
CA LEU A 97 1.94 17.57 2.42
C LEU A 97 1.25 17.52 3.79
N TRP A 98 1.83 16.85 4.80
CA TRP A 98 1.11 16.58 6.05
C TRP A 98 -0.28 16.07 5.75
N SER A 99 -0.31 14.86 5.18
CA SER A 99 -1.51 14.25 4.63
C SER A 99 -1.95 13.06 5.45
N ARG A 100 -3.21 12.69 5.28
CA ARG A 100 -3.78 11.42 5.69
C ARG A 100 -4.22 10.64 4.46
N ALA A 101 -3.98 9.35 4.47
CA ALA A 101 -4.58 8.41 3.54
C ALA A 101 -5.31 7.32 4.31
N GLU A 102 -6.39 6.83 3.75
CA GLU A 102 -7.11 5.66 4.25
C GLU A 102 -7.34 4.74 3.06
N GLY A 103 -7.07 3.47 3.24
CA GLY A 103 -7.19 2.54 2.14
C GLY A 103 -7.51 1.12 2.59
N TYR A 104 -7.81 0.29 1.61
CA TYR A 104 -8.00 -1.13 1.82
C TYR A 104 -7.55 -1.94 0.61
N HIS A 105 -7.20 -3.18 0.90
CA HIS A 105 -7.04 -4.26 -0.06
C HIS A 105 -8.16 -5.26 0.18
N GLU A 106 -8.95 -5.54 -0.82
CA GLU A 106 -10.01 -6.53 -0.77
C GLU A 106 -9.75 -7.61 -1.81
N LEU A 107 -9.84 -8.87 -1.41
CA LEU A 107 -9.58 -10.02 -2.23
C LEU A 107 -10.88 -10.79 -2.45
N ASP A 108 -11.31 -10.88 -3.69
CA ASP A 108 -12.48 -11.64 -4.13
C ASP A 108 -12.01 -12.89 -4.87
N GLU A 109 -12.30 -14.06 -4.31
CA GLU A 109 -12.05 -15.35 -4.96
C GLU A 109 -13.04 -15.54 -6.10
N GLN A 110 -12.51 -15.90 -7.27
CA GLN A 110 -13.31 -16.17 -8.46
C GLN A 110 -13.64 -17.67 -8.57
N PRO A 111 -14.70 -18.04 -9.30
CA PRO A 111 -15.10 -19.45 -9.45
C PRO A 111 -14.02 -20.38 -10.04
N ASP A 112 -13.06 -19.81 -10.77
CA ASP A 112 -11.91 -20.52 -11.35
C ASP A 112 -10.72 -20.64 -10.41
N GLY A 113 -10.85 -20.18 -9.15
CA GLY A 113 -9.81 -20.19 -8.14
C GLY A 113 -8.78 -19.05 -8.26
N THR A 114 -8.99 -18.11 -9.19
CA THR A 114 -8.19 -16.89 -9.30
C THR A 114 -8.67 -15.82 -8.31
N THR A 115 -8.00 -14.69 -8.23
CA THR A 115 -8.35 -13.60 -7.31
C THR A 115 -8.50 -12.28 -8.05
N VAL A 116 -9.56 -11.54 -7.73
CA VAL A 116 -9.63 -10.11 -8.03
C VAL A 116 -9.24 -9.34 -6.77
N LEU A 117 -8.12 -8.62 -6.85
CA LEU A 117 -7.70 -7.68 -5.81
C LEU A 117 -8.22 -6.29 -6.15
N THR A 118 -8.97 -5.69 -5.22
CA THR A 118 -9.33 -4.26 -5.25
C THR A 118 -8.44 -3.52 -4.26
N PHE A 119 -7.67 -2.57 -4.76
CA PHE A 119 -6.97 -1.57 -3.94
C PHE A 119 -7.71 -0.25 -4.05
N HIS A 120 -8.07 0.31 -2.91
CA HIS A 120 -8.73 1.61 -2.81
C HIS A 120 -8.01 2.49 -1.80
N GLU A 121 -7.83 3.76 -2.14
CA GLU A 121 -7.22 4.75 -1.26
C GLU A 121 -7.90 6.10 -1.41
N THR A 122 -8.13 6.78 -0.29
CA THR A 122 -8.46 8.20 -0.23
C THR A 122 -7.30 8.97 0.37
N TYR A 123 -7.02 10.14 -0.19
CA TYR A 123 -5.91 10.99 0.20
C TYR A 123 -6.40 12.40 0.52
N TYR A 124 -5.85 12.97 1.60
CA TYR A 124 -6.26 14.26 2.11
C TYR A 124 -5.08 15.02 2.73
N ALA A 125 -4.72 16.15 2.15
CA ALA A 125 -3.71 17.06 2.71
C ALA A 125 -4.36 17.99 3.76
N TYR A 126 -3.77 18.09 4.96
CA TYR A 126 -4.34 18.88 6.05
C TYR A 126 -4.30 20.38 5.77
N ASN A 127 -3.19 20.88 5.25
CA ASN A 127 -3.05 22.30 4.94
C ASN A 127 -3.91 22.68 3.73
N PRO A 128 -4.87 23.64 3.83
CA PRO A 128 -5.79 23.97 2.76
C PRO A 128 -5.09 24.58 1.54
N VAL A 129 -4.00 25.31 1.72
CA VAL A 129 -3.23 25.89 0.60
C VAL A 129 -2.52 24.79 -0.17
N LEU A 130 -1.82 23.88 0.54
CA LEU A 130 -1.15 22.74 -0.09
C LEU A 130 -2.17 21.78 -0.73
N ARG A 131 -3.34 21.62 -0.13
CA ARG A 131 -4.45 20.84 -0.70
C ARG A 131 -4.89 21.42 -2.04
N PHE A 132 -5.13 22.71 -2.10
CA PHE A 132 -5.56 23.37 -3.33
C PHE A 132 -4.50 23.30 -4.44
N LEU A 133 -3.23 23.55 -4.11
CA LEU A 133 -2.16 23.67 -5.10
C LEU A 133 -1.54 22.33 -5.50
N LEU A 134 -1.34 21.42 -4.54
CA LEU A 134 -0.43 20.27 -4.71
C LEU A 134 -1.08 18.90 -4.45
N GLU A 135 -2.24 18.82 -3.81
CA GLU A 135 -2.85 17.53 -3.47
C GLU A 135 -3.05 16.64 -4.71
N ARG A 136 -3.62 17.20 -5.78
CA ARG A 136 -3.91 16.44 -7.01
C ARG A 136 -2.65 15.89 -7.69
N PRO A 137 -1.61 16.69 -8.00
CA PRO A 137 -0.41 16.18 -8.65
C PRO A 137 0.38 15.23 -7.76
N VAL A 138 0.43 15.46 -6.45
CA VAL A 138 1.11 14.55 -5.50
C VAL A 138 0.37 13.21 -5.40
N HIS A 139 -0.95 13.23 -5.25
CA HIS A 139 -1.74 12.01 -5.22
C HIS A 139 -1.60 11.22 -6.54
N ALA A 140 -1.61 11.89 -7.69
CA ALA A 140 -1.39 11.22 -8.98
C ALA A 140 -0.01 10.54 -9.09
N ALA A 141 1.03 11.16 -8.52
CA ALA A 141 2.37 10.57 -8.48
C ALA A 141 2.41 9.33 -7.55
N ILE A 142 1.86 9.44 -6.33
CA ILE A 142 1.80 8.34 -5.37
C ILE A 142 0.96 7.17 -5.92
N SER A 143 -0.20 7.46 -6.53
CA SER A 143 -1.07 6.42 -7.10
C SER A 143 -0.39 5.65 -8.24
N ARG A 144 0.44 6.30 -9.03
CA ARG A 144 1.24 5.65 -10.08
C ARG A 144 2.32 4.74 -9.49
N ASP A 145 3.06 5.22 -8.49
CA ASP A 145 4.06 4.42 -7.79
C ASP A 145 3.42 3.20 -7.10
N ASN A 146 2.29 3.38 -6.44
CA ASN A 146 1.50 2.29 -5.86
C ASN A 146 1.09 1.27 -6.93
N LEU A 147 0.59 1.72 -8.09
CA LEU A 147 0.20 0.83 -9.19
C LEU A 147 1.35 -0.07 -9.64
N GLU A 148 2.52 0.51 -9.86
CA GLU A 148 3.72 -0.22 -10.29
C GLU A 148 4.21 -1.19 -9.21
N THR A 149 4.24 -0.72 -7.96
CA THR A 149 4.66 -1.52 -6.79
C THR A 149 3.74 -2.72 -6.58
N TYR A 150 2.41 -2.53 -6.63
CA TYR A 150 1.46 -3.62 -6.49
C TYR A 150 1.52 -4.60 -7.66
N ALA A 151 1.59 -4.12 -8.90
CA ALA A 151 1.70 -4.98 -10.08
C ALA A 151 2.97 -5.84 -10.00
N HIS A 152 4.09 -5.27 -9.58
CA HIS A 152 5.34 -6.00 -9.37
C HIS A 152 5.21 -7.04 -8.24
N ALA A 153 4.71 -6.65 -7.07
CA ALA A 153 4.55 -7.55 -5.93
C ALA A 153 3.60 -8.71 -6.24
N LEU A 154 2.44 -8.42 -6.83
CA LEU A 154 1.45 -9.43 -7.19
C LEU A 154 1.99 -10.43 -8.25
N GLY A 155 2.94 -10.02 -9.07
CA GLY A 155 3.64 -10.89 -10.03
C GLY A 155 4.33 -12.10 -9.38
N PHE A 156 4.68 -12.03 -8.08
CA PHE A 156 5.19 -13.18 -7.32
C PHE A 156 4.10 -14.19 -6.94
N ALA A 157 2.83 -13.80 -6.96
CA ALA A 157 1.72 -14.72 -6.74
C ALA A 157 1.29 -15.44 -8.02
N GLY A 158 1.27 -14.76 -9.15
CA GLY A 158 0.84 -15.31 -10.43
C GLY A 158 0.84 -14.25 -11.53
N LYS A 159 0.30 -14.61 -12.72
CA LYS A 159 0.11 -13.64 -13.79
C LYS A 159 -0.88 -12.54 -13.36
N VAL A 160 -0.51 -11.30 -13.59
CA VAL A 160 -1.29 -10.12 -13.19
C VAL A 160 -1.83 -9.40 -14.41
N THR A 161 -3.12 -9.09 -14.39
CA THR A 161 -3.77 -8.26 -15.39
C THR A 161 -4.51 -7.13 -14.69
N ARG A 162 -4.21 -5.88 -15.04
CA ARG A 162 -4.97 -4.73 -14.55
C ARG A 162 -6.33 -4.69 -15.23
N LEU A 163 -7.40 -4.52 -14.45
CA LEU A 163 -8.78 -4.45 -14.94
C LEU A 163 -9.27 -3.01 -15.12
N THR A 164 -8.89 -2.11 -14.18
CA THR A 164 -9.28 -0.68 -14.21
C THR A 164 -8.21 0.14 -13.54
#